data_9e83e9724c845dd78f4e881c73961781
#
_entry.id   9e83e9724c845dd78f4e881c73961781
#
_cell.length_a   1.000
_cell.length_b   1.000
_cell.length_c   1.000
_cell.angle_alpha   90.00
_cell.angle_beta   90.00
_cell.angle_gamma   90.00
#
_symmetry.space_group_name_H-M   'P 1'
#
loop_
_entity.id
_entity.type
_entity.pdbx_description
1 polymer ?
#
loop_
_entity_poly.entity_id
_entity_poly.type
_entity_poly.pdbx_seq_one_letter_code
_entity_poly.pdbx_strand_id
1 'polypeptide(L)'
;MLQKAFGATEDEFVGMVQKSWPSHPRIVSVGSCCLVGAIENGTLYVANLGDSRAVLGRRDAAPGRGKRVVAERLSRDHNVADEDVRREVAEMHPDDSHIVLNSHGVWRIKGIIQVSRSIGDVYLKRPDMCRSNPMLQQSLCPFPLRRPVMSAVPSITTRELRPGDRFVIFASDGLWEQLGDDDAVGIVAGSPRKGVAMRLVRAAQLEAARKKEVKYEKIRTIEKGHRRHFHDDITVVVLFLDSCRGAARSGAGDIGGTYAPVDVFSCSPAGDHHHEDPTRPVLRR
;
A
#
# COMPACT_ATOMS: atom_id res chain seq x y z
N MET A 1 7.99 -10.94 16.38
CA MET A 1 8.17 -9.49 16.66
C MET A 1 7.18 -8.63 15.89
N LEU A 2 7.11 -8.66 14.56
CA LEU A 2 6.20 -7.82 13.73
C LEU A 2 4.73 -7.93 14.16
N GLN A 3 4.18 -9.14 14.30
CA GLN A 3 2.78 -9.30 14.73
C GLN A 3 2.47 -8.64 16.07
N LYS A 4 3.41 -8.70 17.03
CA LYS A 4 3.27 -8.01 18.33
C LYS A 4 3.29 -6.49 18.18
N ALA A 5 4.13 -5.96 17.27
CA ALA A 5 4.18 -4.52 16.99
C ALA A 5 2.86 -4.03 16.41
N PHE A 6 2.28 -4.74 15.43
CA PHE A 6 0.96 -4.40 14.87
C PHE A 6 -0.12 -4.43 15.96
N GLY A 7 -0.14 -5.46 16.81
CA GLY A 7 -1.09 -5.54 17.93
C GLY A 7 -0.95 -4.37 18.91
N ALA A 8 0.29 -4.04 19.30
CA ALA A 8 0.54 -2.91 20.20
C ALA A 8 0.12 -1.56 19.61
N THR A 9 0.35 -1.36 18.30
CA THR A 9 -0.08 -0.15 17.57
C THR A 9 -1.61 -0.05 17.53
N GLU A 10 -2.30 -1.16 17.26
CA GLU A 10 -3.77 -1.20 17.29
C GLU A 10 -4.30 -0.89 18.69
N ASP A 11 -3.74 -1.51 19.74
CA ASP A 11 -4.17 -1.30 21.11
C ASP A 11 -3.96 0.16 21.56
N GLU A 12 -2.83 0.77 21.19
CA GLU A 12 -2.55 2.18 21.47
C GLU A 12 -3.54 3.10 20.74
N PHE A 13 -3.83 2.83 19.47
CA PHE A 13 -4.79 3.59 18.71
C PHE A 13 -6.21 3.45 19.28
N VAL A 14 -6.65 2.25 19.65
CA VAL A 14 -7.93 2.02 20.32
C VAL A 14 -8.01 2.80 21.64
N GLY A 15 -6.93 2.82 22.41
CA GLY A 15 -6.84 3.63 23.63
C GLY A 15 -6.98 5.13 23.38
N MET A 16 -6.39 5.62 22.28
CA MET A 16 -6.56 7.01 21.85
C MET A 16 -7.99 7.30 21.41
N VAL A 17 -8.60 6.41 20.63
CA VAL A 17 -10.01 6.50 20.24
C VAL A 17 -10.92 6.62 21.45
N GLN A 18 -10.75 5.75 22.46
CA GLN A 18 -11.55 5.76 23.67
C GLN A 18 -11.46 7.09 24.44
N LYS A 19 -10.27 7.69 24.51
CA LYS A 19 -10.05 9.00 25.15
C LYS A 19 -10.65 10.16 24.37
N SER A 20 -10.58 10.12 23.05
CA SER A 20 -10.99 11.23 22.16
C SER A 20 -12.47 11.16 21.76
N TRP A 21 -13.10 10.01 21.89
CA TRP A 21 -14.48 9.75 21.51
C TRP A 21 -15.52 10.78 22.02
N PRO A 22 -15.50 11.21 23.29
CA PRO A 22 -16.54 12.14 23.77
C PRO A 22 -16.55 13.47 23.02
N SER A 23 -15.37 13.92 22.57
CA SER A 23 -15.22 15.20 21.86
C SER A 23 -15.14 15.06 20.33
N HIS A 24 -14.66 13.91 19.84
CA HIS A 24 -14.42 13.65 18.41
C HIS A 24 -14.97 12.27 18.00
N PRO A 25 -16.30 12.08 17.95
CA PRO A 25 -16.89 10.75 17.73
C PRO A 25 -16.49 10.09 16.41
N ARG A 26 -16.17 10.85 15.37
CA ARG A 26 -15.73 10.31 14.06
C ARG A 26 -14.37 9.61 14.10
N ILE A 27 -13.58 9.75 15.18
CA ILE A 27 -12.28 9.10 15.29
C ILE A 27 -12.39 7.57 15.21
N VAL A 28 -13.53 6.99 15.53
CA VAL A 28 -13.75 5.55 15.48
C VAL A 28 -13.71 4.99 14.05
N SER A 29 -13.97 5.83 13.05
CA SER A 29 -13.93 5.47 11.63
C SER A 29 -12.61 5.86 10.94
N VAL A 30 -11.62 6.28 11.71
CA VAL A 30 -10.28 6.50 11.19
C VAL A 30 -9.55 5.16 11.16
N GLY A 31 -8.97 4.84 10.02
CA GLY A 31 -8.18 3.64 9.83
C GLY A 31 -7.06 3.83 8.81
N SER A 32 -6.11 2.91 8.81
CA SER A 32 -4.97 2.93 7.89
C SER A 32 -4.52 1.53 7.52
N CYS A 33 -4.19 1.32 6.25
CA CYS A 33 -3.36 0.20 5.83
C CYS A 33 -1.95 0.35 6.41
N CYS A 34 -1.25 -0.77 6.60
CA CYS A 34 0.12 -0.77 7.10
C CYS A 34 0.92 -1.88 6.42
N LEU A 35 2.00 -1.49 5.72
CA LEU A 35 2.91 -2.41 5.05
C LEU A 35 4.33 -2.18 5.57
N VAL A 36 4.94 -3.23 6.13
CA VAL A 36 6.27 -3.18 6.75
C VAL A 36 7.18 -4.20 6.11
N GLY A 37 8.41 -3.79 5.77
CA GLY A 37 9.50 -4.68 5.39
C GLY A 37 10.64 -4.57 6.38
N ALA A 38 11.17 -5.71 6.84
CA ALA A 38 12.36 -5.79 7.69
C ALA A 38 13.33 -6.82 7.13
N ILE A 39 14.64 -6.49 7.14
CA ILE A 39 15.68 -7.43 6.71
C ILE A 39 16.54 -7.76 7.93
N GLU A 40 16.67 -9.04 8.23
CA GLU A 40 17.52 -9.54 9.29
C GLU A 40 18.23 -10.83 8.82
N ASN A 41 19.54 -10.88 8.98
CA ASN A 41 20.37 -12.05 8.64
C ASN A 41 20.11 -12.61 7.22
N GLY A 42 19.99 -11.73 6.21
CA GLY A 42 19.72 -12.13 4.83
C GLY A 42 18.30 -12.59 4.54
N THR A 43 17.39 -12.43 5.48
CA THR A 43 15.98 -12.76 5.34
C THR A 43 15.13 -11.48 5.35
N LEU A 44 14.27 -11.34 4.35
CA LEU A 44 13.27 -10.29 4.29
C LEU A 44 11.95 -10.80 4.87
N TYR A 45 11.43 -10.06 5.82
CA TYR A 45 10.11 -10.23 6.42
C TYR A 45 9.20 -9.12 5.91
N VAL A 46 8.07 -9.48 5.33
CA VAL A 46 7.05 -8.52 4.88
C VAL A 46 5.77 -8.76 5.67
N ALA A 47 5.29 -7.75 6.38
CA ALA A 47 4.02 -7.78 7.09
C ALA A 47 3.05 -6.79 6.44
N ASN A 48 1.88 -7.24 6.04
CA ASN A 48 0.84 -6.43 5.40
C ASN A 48 -0.48 -6.47 6.15
N LEU A 49 -1.12 -5.32 6.24
CA LEU A 49 -2.44 -5.10 6.79
C LEU A 49 -3.18 -4.10 5.91
N GLY A 50 -4.10 -4.57 5.09
CA GLY A 50 -4.77 -3.79 4.04
C GLY A 50 -4.32 -4.18 2.64
N ASP A 51 -4.42 -3.28 1.68
CA ASP A 51 -4.20 -3.49 0.25
C ASP A 51 -2.99 -2.73 -0.34
N SER A 52 -2.16 -2.14 0.51
CA SER A 52 -0.79 -1.83 0.11
C SER A 52 -0.04 -3.11 -0.24
N ARG A 53 0.93 -3.04 -1.15
CA ARG A 53 1.58 -4.24 -1.69
C ARG A 53 3.09 -4.11 -1.77
N ALA A 54 3.79 -5.22 -1.52
CA ALA A 54 5.22 -5.37 -1.74
C ALA A 54 5.49 -6.32 -2.91
N VAL A 55 6.34 -5.89 -3.85
CA VAL A 55 6.72 -6.67 -5.04
C VAL A 55 8.24 -6.69 -5.17
N LEU A 56 8.82 -7.90 -5.27
CA LEU A 56 10.23 -8.13 -5.50
C LEU A 56 10.53 -8.14 -7.01
N GLY A 57 11.50 -7.35 -7.41
CA GLY A 57 12.14 -7.46 -8.72
C GLY A 57 13.36 -8.40 -8.64
N ARG A 58 13.30 -9.57 -9.26
CA ARG A 58 14.39 -10.53 -9.28
C ARG A 58 14.81 -10.90 -10.70
N ARG A 59 16.08 -11.35 -10.87
CA ARG A 59 16.53 -11.88 -12.14
C ARG A 59 15.79 -13.16 -12.50
N ASP A 60 15.40 -13.27 -13.76
CA ASP A 60 14.87 -14.52 -14.29
C ASP A 60 15.97 -15.60 -14.26
N ALA A 61 15.68 -16.73 -13.64
CA ALA A 61 16.62 -17.84 -13.54
C ALA A 61 16.65 -18.73 -14.81
N ALA A 62 15.76 -18.47 -15.79
CA ALA A 62 15.67 -19.28 -16.98
C ALA A 62 16.94 -19.16 -17.86
N PRO A 63 17.48 -20.29 -18.39
CA PRO A 63 18.62 -20.28 -19.29
C PRO A 63 18.36 -19.38 -20.51
N GLY A 64 19.35 -18.53 -20.85
CA GLY A 64 19.23 -17.57 -21.97
C GLY A 64 18.49 -16.27 -21.65
N ARG A 65 17.84 -16.13 -20.50
CA ARG A 65 17.09 -14.91 -20.09
C ARG A 65 17.77 -14.07 -19.01
N GLY A 66 19.05 -14.29 -18.77
CA GLY A 66 19.83 -13.81 -17.60
C GLY A 66 19.87 -12.29 -17.32
N LYS A 67 19.28 -11.44 -18.18
CA LYS A 67 19.17 -10.00 -17.95
C LYS A 67 17.75 -9.55 -17.61
N ARG A 68 16.75 -10.39 -17.81
CA ARG A 68 15.35 -10.04 -17.54
C ARG A 68 15.11 -10.02 -16.03
N VAL A 69 14.41 -9.00 -15.58
CA VAL A 69 13.89 -8.89 -14.21
C VAL A 69 12.40 -9.18 -14.25
N VAL A 70 11.95 -10.05 -13.37
CA VAL A 70 10.56 -10.49 -13.25
C VAL A 70 10.01 -10.09 -11.89
N ALA A 71 8.71 -9.89 -11.82
CA ALA A 71 8.02 -9.56 -10.58
C ALA A 71 7.70 -10.83 -9.77
N GLU A 72 7.83 -10.72 -8.46
CA GLU A 72 7.36 -11.73 -7.50
C GLU A 72 6.64 -10.99 -6.36
N ARG A 73 5.34 -11.25 -6.18
CA ARG A 73 4.55 -10.62 -5.13
C ARG A 73 4.94 -11.18 -3.77
N LEU A 74 5.23 -10.30 -2.81
CA LEU A 74 5.66 -10.67 -1.45
C LEU A 74 4.59 -10.42 -0.38
N SER A 75 3.48 -9.78 -0.72
CA SER A 75 2.39 -9.55 0.20
C SER A 75 1.06 -10.01 -0.40
N ARG A 76 0.12 -10.38 0.47
CA ARG A 76 -1.28 -10.62 0.11
C ARG A 76 -2.07 -9.34 0.36
N ASP A 77 -2.85 -8.92 -0.62
CA ASP A 77 -3.77 -7.79 -0.47
C ASP A 77 -5.01 -8.26 0.31
N HIS A 78 -5.45 -7.48 1.29
CA HIS A 78 -6.65 -7.77 2.07
C HIS A 78 -7.84 -6.95 1.54
N ASN A 79 -8.10 -7.01 0.24
CA ASN A 79 -9.17 -6.27 -0.43
C ASN A 79 -10.23 -7.24 -0.94
N VAL A 80 -11.51 -6.98 -0.66
CA VAL A 80 -12.64 -7.81 -1.10
C VAL A 80 -12.93 -7.73 -2.62
N ALA A 81 -12.14 -6.98 -3.38
CA ALA A 81 -12.07 -7.15 -4.83
C ALA A 81 -11.50 -8.53 -5.21
N ASP A 82 -10.67 -9.13 -4.35
CA ASP A 82 -10.17 -10.50 -4.47
C ASP A 82 -11.23 -11.51 -3.98
N GLU A 83 -11.46 -12.57 -4.76
CA GLU A 83 -12.46 -13.59 -4.45
C GLU A 83 -12.11 -14.40 -3.20
N ASP A 84 -10.82 -14.71 -2.99
CA ASP A 84 -10.37 -15.44 -1.81
C ASP A 84 -10.58 -14.64 -0.52
N VAL A 85 -10.39 -13.33 -0.58
CA VAL A 85 -10.66 -12.43 0.55
C VAL A 85 -12.16 -12.34 0.81
N ARG A 86 -13.00 -12.28 -0.24
CA ARG A 86 -14.47 -12.31 -0.07
C ARG A 86 -14.92 -13.59 0.61
N ARG A 87 -14.37 -14.75 0.17
CA ARG A 87 -14.69 -16.06 0.76
C ARG A 87 -14.26 -16.11 2.23
N GLU A 88 -13.05 -15.67 2.56
CA GLU A 88 -12.54 -15.56 3.94
C GLU A 88 -13.50 -14.75 4.84
N VAL A 89 -13.94 -13.58 4.37
CA VAL A 89 -14.90 -12.74 5.10
C VAL A 89 -16.26 -13.41 5.25
N ALA A 90 -16.77 -14.05 4.20
CA ALA A 90 -18.06 -14.76 4.24
C ALA A 90 -18.03 -15.97 5.18
N GLU A 91 -16.96 -16.75 5.19
CA GLU A 91 -16.78 -17.90 6.09
C GLU A 91 -16.74 -17.50 7.57
N MET A 92 -16.18 -16.32 7.89
CA MET A 92 -16.21 -15.76 9.25
C MET A 92 -17.61 -15.29 9.65
N HIS A 93 -18.52 -15.09 8.71
CA HIS A 93 -19.86 -14.55 8.91
C HIS A 93 -20.97 -15.40 8.24
N PRO A 94 -21.08 -16.70 8.54
CA PRO A 94 -22.00 -17.60 7.84
C PRO A 94 -23.49 -17.26 8.05
N ASP A 95 -23.79 -16.50 9.09
CA ASP A 95 -25.13 -16.00 9.46
C ASP A 95 -25.46 -14.64 8.81
N ASP A 96 -24.62 -14.12 7.92
CA ASP A 96 -24.78 -12.82 7.29
C ASP A 96 -24.50 -12.87 5.78
N SER A 97 -25.52 -13.23 5.00
CA SER A 97 -25.44 -13.32 3.54
C SER A 97 -25.12 -11.97 2.84
N HIS A 98 -25.26 -10.87 3.57
CA HIS A 98 -24.98 -9.51 3.08
C HIS A 98 -23.72 -8.90 3.69
N ILE A 99 -22.79 -9.75 4.14
CA ILE A 99 -21.53 -9.27 4.72
C ILE A 99 -20.64 -8.58 3.67
N VAL A 100 -20.64 -9.08 2.42
CA VAL A 100 -19.96 -8.47 1.28
C VAL A 100 -20.97 -8.15 0.21
N LEU A 101 -20.98 -6.89 -0.23
CA LEU A 101 -21.93 -6.39 -1.23
C LEU A 101 -21.19 -5.85 -2.45
N ASN A 102 -21.76 -6.12 -3.63
CA ASN A 102 -21.32 -5.47 -4.86
C ASN A 102 -22.25 -4.31 -5.19
N SER A 103 -21.69 -3.12 -5.34
CA SER A 103 -22.44 -1.95 -5.79
C SER A 103 -21.67 -1.29 -6.94
N HIS A 104 -22.31 -1.21 -8.11
CA HIS A 104 -21.73 -0.64 -9.33
C HIS A 104 -20.36 -1.24 -9.71
N GLY A 105 -20.20 -2.56 -9.53
CA GLY A 105 -18.96 -3.28 -9.84
C GLY A 105 -17.90 -3.21 -8.74
N VAL A 106 -18.14 -2.53 -7.62
CA VAL A 106 -17.21 -2.41 -6.50
C VAL A 106 -17.69 -3.26 -5.32
N TRP A 107 -16.86 -4.21 -4.90
CA TRP A 107 -17.11 -5.04 -3.72
C TRP A 107 -16.75 -4.29 -2.45
N ARG A 108 -17.62 -4.36 -1.42
CA ARG A 108 -17.41 -3.72 -0.12
C ARG A 108 -17.97 -4.56 1.02
N ILE A 109 -17.28 -4.59 2.14
CA ILE A 109 -17.78 -5.15 3.40
C ILE A 109 -18.88 -4.21 3.90
N LYS A 110 -20.08 -4.76 4.09
CA LYS A 110 -21.30 -4.01 4.48
C LYS A 110 -21.60 -2.78 3.61
N GLY A 111 -21.09 -2.76 2.36
CA GLY A 111 -21.24 -1.60 1.48
C GLY A 111 -20.36 -0.39 1.85
N ILE A 112 -19.47 -0.52 2.84
CA ILE A 112 -18.69 0.60 3.37
C ILE A 112 -17.25 0.58 2.85
N ILE A 113 -16.48 -0.47 3.14
CA ILE A 113 -15.03 -0.51 2.98
C ILE A 113 -14.59 -1.70 2.12
N GLN A 114 -13.52 -1.53 1.35
CA GLN A 114 -12.98 -2.58 0.48
C GLN A 114 -11.97 -3.47 1.18
N VAL A 115 -11.27 -2.96 2.20
CA VAL A 115 -10.26 -3.73 2.94
C VAL A 115 -10.89 -4.51 4.10
N SER A 116 -10.41 -5.74 4.32
CA SER A 116 -10.83 -6.61 5.42
C SER A 116 -9.94 -6.49 6.65
N ARG A 117 -8.81 -5.76 6.54
CA ARG A 117 -7.85 -5.56 7.63
C ARG A 117 -7.27 -4.15 7.58
N SER A 118 -7.13 -3.52 8.76
CA SER A 118 -6.54 -2.18 8.94
C SER A 118 -6.05 -1.97 10.37
N ILE A 119 -5.23 -0.94 10.61
CA ILE A 119 -5.11 -0.32 11.93
C ILE A 119 -6.31 0.63 12.08
N GLY A 120 -6.92 0.71 13.25
CA GLY A 120 -8.10 1.57 13.46
C GLY A 120 -9.38 0.97 12.88
N ASP A 121 -10.22 1.78 12.23
CA ASP A 121 -11.58 1.38 11.83
C ASP A 121 -12.33 0.66 12.98
N VAL A 122 -12.20 1.24 14.18
CA VAL A 122 -12.60 0.60 15.44
C VAL A 122 -14.08 0.24 15.44
N TYR A 123 -14.90 1.03 14.77
CA TYR A 123 -16.35 0.79 14.65
C TYR A 123 -16.70 -0.54 13.96
N LEU A 124 -15.83 -1.05 13.08
CA LEU A 124 -16.01 -2.34 12.40
C LEU A 124 -15.37 -3.52 13.15
N LYS A 125 -14.52 -3.24 14.13
CA LYS A 125 -13.87 -4.24 14.99
C LYS A 125 -14.49 -4.35 16.38
N ARG A 126 -15.11 -3.28 16.87
CA ARG A 126 -15.73 -3.18 18.21
C ARG A 126 -17.20 -2.76 18.09
N PRO A 127 -18.11 -3.68 17.73
CA PRO A 127 -19.52 -3.37 17.53
C PRO A 127 -20.23 -2.80 18.78
N ASP A 128 -19.72 -3.14 19.97
CA ASP A 128 -20.19 -2.62 21.27
C ASP A 128 -20.01 -1.10 21.37
N MET A 129 -18.94 -0.54 20.84
CA MET A 129 -18.72 0.90 20.81
C MET A 129 -19.76 1.65 19.98
N CYS A 130 -20.17 1.11 18.84
CA CYS A 130 -21.22 1.71 18.02
C CYS A 130 -22.59 1.62 18.70
N ARG A 131 -22.91 0.49 19.34
CA ARG A 131 -24.21 0.26 20.00
C ARG A 131 -24.44 1.18 21.20
N SER A 132 -23.38 1.58 21.88
CA SER A 132 -23.48 2.48 23.06
C SER A 132 -23.75 3.95 22.68
N ASN A 133 -23.68 4.33 21.39
CA ASN A 133 -23.93 5.70 20.93
C ASN A 133 -24.93 5.75 19.76
N PRO A 134 -26.18 6.17 19.97
CA PRO A 134 -27.21 6.20 18.92
C PRO A 134 -26.85 7.06 17.70
N MET A 135 -26.12 8.17 17.89
CA MET A 135 -25.70 9.03 16.77
C MET A 135 -24.68 8.32 15.87
N LEU A 136 -23.75 7.56 16.45
CA LEU A 136 -22.79 6.77 15.68
C LEU A 136 -23.46 5.59 15.00
N GLN A 137 -24.38 4.94 15.67
CA GLN A 137 -25.17 3.86 15.10
C GLN A 137 -25.90 4.33 13.82
N GLN A 138 -26.51 5.50 13.88
CA GLN A 138 -27.23 6.04 12.73
C GLN A 138 -26.33 6.52 11.60
N SER A 139 -25.16 7.09 11.89
CA SER A 139 -24.30 7.73 10.90
C SER A 139 -23.20 6.83 10.32
N LEU A 140 -22.65 5.89 11.12
CA LEU A 140 -21.51 5.05 10.73
C LEU A 140 -21.84 3.56 10.63
N CYS A 141 -22.78 3.07 11.44
CA CYS A 141 -23.19 1.67 11.47
C CYS A 141 -24.72 1.55 11.33
N PRO A 142 -25.31 1.85 10.18
CA PRO A 142 -26.76 1.78 9.99
C PRO A 142 -27.33 0.35 10.04
N PHE A 143 -26.47 -0.63 10.24
CA PHE A 143 -26.78 -2.07 10.32
C PHE A 143 -26.22 -2.66 11.62
N PRO A 144 -26.90 -3.65 12.20
CA PRO A 144 -26.44 -4.29 13.42
C PRO A 144 -25.24 -5.20 13.13
N LEU A 145 -24.06 -4.83 13.61
CA LEU A 145 -22.90 -5.72 13.65
C LEU A 145 -23.00 -6.62 14.89
N ARG A 146 -23.05 -7.93 14.69
CA ARG A 146 -23.07 -8.91 15.79
C ARG A 146 -21.68 -9.28 16.26
N ARG A 147 -20.70 -9.30 15.33
CA ARG A 147 -19.28 -9.62 15.57
C ARG A 147 -18.39 -8.70 14.73
N PRO A 148 -17.08 -8.62 15.04
CA PRO A 148 -16.12 -7.85 14.25
C PRO A 148 -16.12 -8.30 12.79
N VAL A 149 -16.10 -7.35 11.83
CA VAL A 149 -16.04 -7.62 10.39
C VAL A 149 -14.69 -7.31 9.78
N MET A 150 -13.79 -6.75 10.59
CA MET A 150 -12.41 -6.46 10.23
C MET A 150 -11.44 -6.97 11.30
N SER A 151 -10.17 -7.11 10.91
CA SER A 151 -9.08 -7.56 11.78
C SER A 151 -7.88 -6.62 11.72
N ALA A 152 -7.08 -6.57 12.80
CA ALA A 152 -5.77 -5.92 12.86
C ALA A 152 -4.60 -6.93 12.82
N VAL A 153 -4.87 -8.19 12.44
CA VAL A 153 -3.85 -9.23 12.34
C VAL A 153 -3.19 -9.18 10.96
N PRO A 154 -1.88 -8.86 10.85
CA PRO A 154 -1.22 -8.81 9.56
C PRO A 154 -0.98 -10.19 8.95
N SER A 155 -0.93 -10.27 7.63
CA SER A 155 -0.28 -11.38 6.94
C SER A 155 1.22 -11.17 6.94
N ILE A 156 1.99 -12.24 7.23
CA ILE A 156 3.45 -12.17 7.25
C ILE A 156 4.02 -13.16 6.24
N THR A 157 4.87 -12.65 5.35
CA THR A 157 5.64 -13.43 4.39
C THR A 157 7.11 -13.35 4.75
N THR A 158 7.80 -14.50 4.68
CA THR A 158 9.24 -14.59 4.91
C THR A 158 9.95 -15.02 3.63
N ARG A 159 11.01 -14.30 3.25
CA ARG A 159 11.79 -14.55 2.05
C ARG A 159 13.28 -14.54 2.34
N GLU A 160 13.97 -15.66 2.15
CA GLU A 160 15.44 -15.68 2.07
C GLU A 160 15.91 -14.93 0.82
N LEU A 161 16.74 -13.92 1.01
CA LEU A 161 17.28 -13.11 -0.08
C LEU A 161 18.34 -13.91 -0.88
N ARG A 162 18.14 -13.96 -2.19
CA ARG A 162 18.98 -14.72 -3.12
C ARG A 162 19.84 -13.79 -3.97
N PRO A 163 20.96 -14.29 -4.55
CA PRO A 163 21.81 -13.49 -5.43
C PRO A 163 21.11 -12.84 -6.63
N GLY A 164 19.94 -13.32 -7.04
CA GLY A 164 19.12 -12.78 -8.11
C GLY A 164 18.18 -11.64 -7.70
N ASP A 165 17.91 -11.48 -6.40
CA ASP A 165 17.01 -10.46 -5.89
C ASP A 165 17.66 -9.08 -6.00
N ARG A 166 16.95 -8.11 -6.60
CA ARG A 166 17.50 -6.82 -6.99
C ARG A 166 16.96 -5.65 -6.19
N PHE A 167 15.66 -5.59 -6.01
CA PHE A 167 14.98 -4.53 -5.30
C PHE A 167 13.58 -4.99 -4.88
N VAL A 168 13.02 -4.30 -3.90
CA VAL A 168 11.61 -4.45 -3.49
C VAL A 168 10.90 -3.12 -3.66
N ILE A 169 9.71 -3.14 -4.25
CA ILE A 169 8.81 -1.99 -4.36
C ILE A 169 7.75 -2.18 -3.28
N PHE A 170 7.64 -1.21 -2.37
CA PHE A 170 6.52 -1.07 -1.43
C PHE A 170 5.68 0.10 -1.89
N ALA A 171 4.38 -0.10 -2.09
CA ALA A 171 3.50 1.00 -2.48
C ALA A 171 2.07 0.82 -1.97
N SER A 172 1.36 1.97 -1.85
CA SER A 172 -0.08 1.99 -1.61
C SER A 172 -0.86 1.54 -2.85
N ASP A 173 -2.15 1.26 -2.67
CA ASP A 173 -3.07 0.84 -3.73
C ASP A 173 -3.16 1.84 -4.89
N GLY A 174 -2.99 3.14 -4.64
CA GLY A 174 -2.96 4.15 -5.68
C GLY A 174 -1.92 3.91 -6.78
N LEU A 175 -0.81 3.20 -6.50
CA LEU A 175 0.11 2.70 -7.52
C LEU A 175 -0.47 1.48 -8.23
N TRP A 176 -0.93 0.49 -7.46
CA TRP A 176 -1.28 -0.84 -7.95
C TRP A 176 -2.62 -0.88 -8.70
N GLU A 177 -3.50 0.08 -8.47
CA GLU A 177 -4.69 0.31 -9.30
C GLU A 177 -4.35 0.76 -10.72
N GLN A 178 -3.19 1.37 -10.89
CA GLN A 178 -2.77 1.94 -12.17
C GLN A 178 -1.76 1.06 -12.91
N LEU A 179 -0.82 0.43 -12.22
CA LEU A 179 0.26 -0.36 -12.78
C LEU A 179 0.21 -1.81 -12.31
N GLY A 180 0.42 -2.73 -13.24
CA GLY A 180 0.66 -4.14 -12.93
C GLY A 180 2.02 -4.35 -12.25
N ASP A 181 2.18 -5.48 -11.54
CA ASP A 181 3.42 -5.84 -10.84
C ASP A 181 4.61 -5.88 -11.82
N ASP A 182 4.44 -6.48 -13.00
CA ASP A 182 5.49 -6.57 -14.04
C ASP A 182 5.83 -5.22 -14.67
N ASP A 183 4.84 -4.34 -14.87
CA ASP A 183 5.06 -2.99 -15.40
C ASP A 183 5.89 -2.16 -14.42
N ALA A 184 5.51 -2.18 -13.14
CA ALA A 184 6.24 -1.47 -12.10
C ALA A 184 7.69 -1.98 -11.98
N VAL A 185 7.89 -3.29 -11.97
CA VAL A 185 9.22 -3.92 -11.96
C VAL A 185 10.02 -3.57 -13.22
N GLY A 186 9.38 -3.55 -14.39
CA GLY A 186 9.99 -3.15 -15.66
C GLY A 186 10.50 -1.71 -15.63
N ILE A 187 9.71 -0.78 -15.09
CA ILE A 187 10.09 0.63 -14.93
C ILE A 187 11.32 0.74 -14.02
N VAL A 188 11.33 0.07 -12.86
CA VAL A 188 12.48 0.12 -11.93
C VAL A 188 13.73 -0.50 -12.54
N ALA A 189 13.60 -1.66 -13.20
CA ALA A 189 14.73 -2.37 -13.81
C ALA A 189 15.36 -1.59 -14.97
N GLY A 190 14.55 -0.83 -15.72
CA GLY A 190 14.98 -0.03 -16.88
C GLY A 190 15.40 1.40 -16.55
N SER A 191 15.32 1.84 -15.31
CA SER A 191 15.56 3.23 -14.91
C SER A 191 16.82 3.39 -14.05
N PRO A 192 17.47 4.57 -14.06
CA PRO A 192 18.45 4.93 -13.04
C PRO A 192 17.82 4.92 -11.63
N ARG A 193 18.61 4.55 -10.61
CA ARG A 193 18.13 4.48 -9.21
C ARG A 193 17.62 5.82 -8.70
N LYS A 194 18.35 6.90 -9.01
CA LYS A 194 17.97 8.26 -8.62
C LYS A 194 16.62 8.63 -9.24
N GLY A 195 15.64 8.97 -8.41
CA GLY A 195 14.31 9.40 -8.81
C GLY A 195 13.39 8.28 -9.32
N VAL A 196 13.73 6.99 -9.12
CA VAL A 196 12.94 5.86 -9.63
C VAL A 196 11.54 5.81 -9.00
N ALA A 197 11.39 6.12 -7.72
CA ALA A 197 10.09 6.17 -7.07
C ALA A 197 9.18 7.25 -7.71
N MET A 198 9.74 8.43 -8.01
CA MET A 198 9.02 9.49 -8.73
C MET A 198 8.60 9.06 -10.16
N ARG A 199 9.42 8.24 -10.85
CA ARG A 199 9.04 7.68 -12.15
C ARG A 199 7.85 6.74 -12.06
N LEU A 200 7.80 5.91 -11.01
CA LEU A 200 6.64 5.04 -10.75
C LEU A 200 5.38 5.86 -10.49
N VAL A 201 5.46 6.87 -9.62
CA VAL A 201 4.32 7.76 -9.33
C VAL A 201 3.84 8.44 -10.62
N ARG A 202 4.77 8.99 -11.43
CA ARG A 202 4.41 9.63 -12.68
C ARG A 202 3.79 8.65 -13.70
N ALA A 203 4.32 7.43 -13.79
CA ALA A 203 3.75 6.40 -14.66
C ALA A 203 2.31 6.05 -14.25
N ALA A 204 2.05 5.89 -12.94
CA ALA A 204 0.72 5.66 -12.42
C ALA A 204 -0.24 6.83 -12.73
N GLN A 205 0.20 8.06 -12.57
CA GLN A 205 -0.60 9.24 -12.90
C GLN A 205 -0.90 9.38 -14.40
N LEU A 206 0.06 9.03 -15.25
CA LEU A 206 -0.15 8.99 -16.71
C LEU A 206 -1.19 7.92 -17.09
N GLU A 207 -1.12 6.76 -16.44
CA GLU A 207 -2.11 5.69 -16.67
C GLU A 207 -3.50 6.07 -16.15
N ALA A 208 -3.59 6.72 -14.99
CA ALA A 208 -4.84 7.28 -14.48
C ALA A 208 -5.43 8.33 -15.43
N ALA A 209 -4.61 9.21 -15.99
CA ALA A 209 -5.01 10.18 -17.00
C ALA A 209 -5.57 9.49 -18.24
N ARG A 210 -4.87 8.44 -18.74
CA ARG A 210 -5.30 7.64 -19.88
C ARG A 210 -6.66 6.96 -19.64
N LYS A 211 -6.84 6.32 -18.48
CA LYS A 211 -8.10 5.65 -18.10
C LYS A 211 -9.28 6.62 -17.99
N LYS A 212 -9.02 7.87 -17.64
CA LYS A 212 -10.05 8.93 -17.50
C LYS A 212 -10.16 9.81 -18.74
N GLU A 213 -9.44 9.50 -19.82
CA GLU A 213 -9.43 10.25 -21.10
C GLU A 213 -9.11 11.75 -20.91
N VAL A 214 -8.21 12.07 -19.98
CA VAL A 214 -7.75 13.44 -19.72
C VAL A 214 -6.25 13.58 -19.97
N LYS A 215 -5.81 14.82 -20.25
CA LYS A 215 -4.37 15.11 -20.35
C LYS A 215 -3.73 15.13 -18.97
N TYR A 216 -2.50 14.60 -18.88
CA TYR A 216 -1.73 14.56 -17.64
C TYR A 216 -1.54 15.95 -17.01
N GLU A 217 -1.28 16.96 -17.85
CA GLU A 217 -1.13 18.36 -17.42
C GLU A 217 -2.37 18.86 -16.66
N LYS A 218 -3.57 18.39 -17.05
CA LYS A 218 -4.81 18.73 -16.35
C LYS A 218 -4.80 18.16 -14.93
N ILE A 219 -4.37 16.92 -14.73
CA ILE A 219 -4.29 16.31 -13.39
C ILE A 219 -3.34 17.10 -12.49
N ARG A 220 -2.21 17.58 -13.03
CA ARG A 220 -1.23 18.39 -12.26
C ARG A 220 -1.80 19.71 -11.75
N THR A 221 -2.74 20.32 -12.46
CA THR A 221 -3.33 21.61 -12.09
C THR A 221 -4.54 21.48 -11.18
N ILE A 222 -5.04 20.26 -10.95
CA ILE A 222 -6.17 20.02 -10.06
C ILE A 222 -5.75 20.22 -8.60
N GLU A 223 -6.57 20.93 -7.82
CA GLU A 223 -6.35 21.15 -6.40
C GLU A 223 -6.31 19.85 -5.59
N LYS A 224 -5.57 19.87 -4.47
CA LYS A 224 -5.55 18.77 -3.50
C LYS A 224 -6.98 18.44 -3.06
N GLY A 225 -7.30 17.15 -2.94
CA GLY A 225 -8.64 16.68 -2.62
C GLY A 225 -9.49 16.34 -3.84
N HIS A 226 -9.50 17.16 -4.89
CA HIS A 226 -10.22 16.87 -6.13
C HIS A 226 -9.50 15.83 -7.02
N ARG A 227 -8.19 15.62 -6.84
CA ARG A 227 -7.40 14.60 -7.56
C ARG A 227 -7.88 13.18 -7.30
N ARG A 228 -8.53 12.94 -6.15
CA ARG A 228 -9.07 11.62 -5.77
C ARG A 228 -10.13 11.08 -6.76
N HIS A 229 -10.72 11.94 -7.59
CA HIS A 229 -11.57 11.51 -8.69
C HIS A 229 -10.81 10.84 -9.85
N PHE A 230 -9.48 11.00 -9.91
CA PHE A 230 -8.62 10.48 -10.98
C PHE A 230 -7.76 9.32 -10.49
N HIS A 231 -7.18 9.43 -9.32
CA HIS A 231 -6.36 8.40 -8.67
C HIS A 231 -6.38 8.58 -7.15
N ASP A 232 -6.16 7.51 -6.43
CA ASP A 232 -5.95 7.57 -4.98
C ASP A 232 -4.54 8.08 -4.62
N ASP A 233 -4.25 8.25 -3.34
CA ASP A 233 -2.95 8.70 -2.85
C ASP A 233 -1.87 7.65 -3.20
N ILE A 234 -0.80 8.10 -3.86
CA ILE A 234 0.27 7.22 -4.35
C ILE A 234 1.51 7.42 -3.49
N THR A 235 1.84 6.42 -2.70
CA THR A 235 3.09 6.35 -1.95
C THR A 235 3.95 5.21 -2.48
N VAL A 236 5.24 5.47 -2.75
CA VAL A 236 6.16 4.47 -3.29
C VAL A 236 7.51 4.53 -2.59
N VAL A 237 7.99 3.38 -2.14
CA VAL A 237 9.36 3.18 -1.65
C VAL A 237 10.01 2.06 -2.45
N VAL A 238 11.20 2.31 -3.00
CA VAL A 238 12.00 1.29 -3.70
C VAL A 238 13.26 1.02 -2.91
N LEU A 239 13.38 -0.21 -2.38
CA LEU A 239 14.53 -0.69 -1.64
C LEU A 239 15.43 -1.53 -2.55
N PHE A 240 16.67 -1.08 -2.82
CA PHE A 240 17.66 -1.84 -3.57
C PHE A 240 18.45 -2.78 -2.66
N LEU A 241 18.58 -4.05 -3.06
CA LEU A 241 19.13 -5.12 -2.23
C LEU A 241 20.64 -5.37 -2.44
N ASP A 242 21.31 -4.58 -3.27
CA ASP A 242 22.74 -4.79 -3.60
C ASP A 242 23.68 -4.63 -2.38
N SER A 243 23.30 -3.78 -1.42
CA SER A 243 24.10 -3.48 -0.22
C SER A 243 24.12 -4.65 0.78
N CYS A 244 23.15 -5.55 0.73
CA CYS A 244 23.09 -6.71 1.63
C CYS A 244 24.18 -7.77 1.33
N ARG A 245 24.91 -7.67 0.21
CA ARG A 245 25.96 -8.61 -0.19
C ARG A 245 27.33 -8.26 0.35
N GLY A 246 27.57 -7.02 0.75
CA GLY A 246 28.88 -6.51 1.22
C GLY A 246 29.10 -6.64 2.72
N ALA A 247 28.04 -6.66 3.51
CA ALA A 247 28.12 -6.63 4.98
C ALA A 247 28.75 -7.87 5.61
N ALA A 248 28.87 -8.99 4.88
CA ALA A 248 29.58 -10.20 5.35
C ALA A 248 31.11 -10.10 5.21
N ARG A 249 31.65 -9.06 4.57
CA ARG A 249 33.09 -8.96 4.26
C ARG A 249 33.81 -7.67 4.68
N SER A 250 33.12 -6.66 5.19
CA SER A 250 33.81 -5.46 5.70
C SER A 250 33.03 -4.91 6.90
N GLY A 251 33.73 -4.82 8.04
CA GLY A 251 33.20 -4.12 9.21
C GLY A 251 32.93 -2.67 8.91
N ALA A 252 31.89 -2.14 9.54
CA ALA A 252 31.48 -0.73 9.66
C ALA A 252 31.69 0.10 8.38
N GLY A 253 30.69 0.12 7.50
CA GLY A 253 30.63 1.00 6.36
C GLY A 253 29.20 1.41 6.11
N ASP A 254 28.92 2.67 6.34
CA ASP A 254 27.85 3.53 5.88
C ASP A 254 26.49 2.81 5.56
N ILE A 255 25.65 2.73 6.55
CA ILE A 255 24.23 2.37 6.39
C ILE A 255 23.60 3.51 5.60
N GLY A 256 23.36 3.29 4.33
CA GLY A 256 22.80 4.23 3.39
C GLY A 256 21.60 5.00 4.00
N GLY A 257 21.69 6.34 3.91
CA GLY A 257 20.83 7.26 4.61
C GLY A 257 19.34 7.01 4.41
N THR A 258 18.58 7.27 5.44
CA THR A 258 17.14 7.38 5.41
C THR A 258 16.77 8.59 4.56
N TYR A 259 16.01 8.38 3.48
CA TYR A 259 15.51 9.47 2.66
C TYR A 259 14.14 9.91 3.16
N ALA A 260 13.97 11.22 3.37
CA ALA A 260 12.65 11.77 3.67
C ALA A 260 11.70 11.58 2.48
N PRO A 261 10.39 11.36 2.71
CA PRO A 261 9.40 11.33 1.65
C PRO A 261 9.40 12.64 0.85
N VAL A 262 9.26 12.54 -0.48
CA VAL A 262 9.19 13.70 -1.38
C VAL A 262 7.81 13.74 -2.02
N ASP A 263 7.12 14.88 -1.88
CA ASP A 263 5.88 15.14 -2.60
C ASP A 263 6.21 15.53 -4.05
N VAL A 264 5.76 14.73 -5.00
CA VAL A 264 6.03 14.92 -6.45
C VAL A 264 5.46 16.24 -6.97
N PHE A 265 4.40 16.75 -6.35
CA PHE A 265 3.76 18.00 -6.76
C PHE A 265 4.34 19.23 -6.07
N SER A 266 5.07 19.08 -4.96
CA SER A 266 5.74 20.19 -4.30
C SER A 266 7.07 20.55 -4.96
N CYS A 267 7.60 19.72 -5.85
CA CYS A 267 8.73 20.02 -6.70
C CYS A 267 8.30 20.90 -7.90
N SER A 268 7.83 22.12 -7.64
CA SER A 268 7.70 23.13 -8.70
C SER A 268 9.08 23.54 -9.19
N PRO A 269 9.30 23.69 -10.50
CA PRO A 269 10.54 24.22 -11.01
C PRO A 269 10.56 25.73 -10.73
N ALA A 270 11.12 26.14 -9.61
CA ALA A 270 11.57 27.50 -9.39
C ALA A 270 13.05 27.57 -9.76
N GLY A 271 13.36 28.17 -10.88
CA GLY A 271 14.72 28.58 -11.27
C GLY A 271 15.40 27.63 -12.27
N ASP A 272 15.60 28.15 -13.47
CA ASP A 272 16.52 27.66 -14.52
C ASP A 272 17.90 27.33 -13.94
N HIS A 273 18.15 26.05 -13.70
CA HIS A 273 19.48 25.47 -13.82
C HIS A 273 19.28 24.11 -14.47
N HIS A 274 20.02 23.85 -15.56
CA HIS A 274 20.07 22.62 -16.35
C HIS A 274 20.22 21.37 -15.44
N HIS A 275 19.13 20.94 -14.80
CA HIS A 275 19.02 19.63 -14.21
C HIS A 275 18.14 18.80 -15.12
N GLU A 276 18.73 17.78 -15.72
CA GLU A 276 17.99 16.76 -16.45
C GLU A 276 16.79 16.30 -15.59
N ASP A 277 15.59 16.47 -16.09
CA ASP A 277 14.35 16.04 -15.43
C ASP A 277 14.43 14.52 -15.17
N PRO A 278 14.59 14.08 -13.90
CA PRO A 278 14.77 12.66 -13.58
C PRO A 278 13.54 11.83 -13.89
N THR A 279 12.45 12.45 -14.34
CA THR A 279 11.16 11.82 -14.61
C THR A 279 10.90 11.59 -16.10
N ARG A 280 11.83 11.99 -17.01
CA ARG A 280 11.64 11.83 -18.45
C ARG A 280 11.75 10.35 -18.85
N PRO A 281 10.75 9.74 -19.48
CA PRO A 281 10.86 8.36 -19.97
C PRO A 281 11.95 8.27 -21.04
N VAL A 282 12.84 7.30 -20.91
CA VAL A 282 13.79 6.95 -21.97
C VAL A 282 12.99 6.17 -23.01
N LEU A 283 12.46 6.87 -24.01
CA LEU A 283 12.00 6.24 -25.24
C LEU A 283 13.22 5.74 -25.99
N ARG A 284 13.49 4.44 -25.94
CA ARG A 284 14.39 3.80 -26.90
C ARG A 284 13.65 3.70 -28.24
N ARG A 285 14.31 4.20 -29.25
CA ARG A 285 13.98 3.90 -30.66
C ARG A 285 14.29 2.44 -30.96
#